data_c5e4519e4f590ed827629c618d5eebe6
#
_entry.id   c5e4519e4f590ed827629c618d5eebe6
#
_cell.length_a   1.000
_cell.length_b   1.000
_cell.length_c   1.000
_cell.angle_alpha   90.00
_cell.angle_beta   90.00
_cell.angle_gamma   90.00
#
_symmetry.space_group_name_H-M   'P 1'
#
loop_
_entity.id
_entity.type
_entity.pdbx_description
1 polymer ?
#
loop_
_entity_poly.entity_id
_entity_poly.type
_entity_poly.pdbx_seq_one_letter_code
_entity_poly.pdbx_strand_id
1 'polypeptide(L)'
;PTLDYCIVPRGKDKSRRERNKNLMDSALRSIRHKEVVRDALFKSMIDGVAFYYCVFNTVKDSTRMMSDYDVENIFEINDLGTNMSVIPLPTDYTKIVGRKNSSYVLAFDLKYFEGLTENELNRKLRLYPDEIAKGWDKYSKQKTDGRNWIVLDNKKTIVSKVRSRLEEAWGRPLCLAAIKNILYSAYFQDTCRGTLDEINNRIIYETFPEGRDKGTCALTSKQQTDQHNTVKEAILTKNQRNSTSFFSVAAGTKVDQIKADTSLLDEKNSSYIQDQIGIDLGFMANLLSGSGSGNYAAQQNNLQLLLSEVLMWLEPITEELVKVINENIIKDRKNSVGLYYLPCSYITRKDFTSQMKDLYLQGKGSLRAWISSTGFNADAYIQLMDMEIEERFDEKYKPHPTSFTISAKDNVDNKGGRPENNNPTSTSTIVSKSNNANDMPSPSDSK
;
A
#
# COMPACT_ATOMS: atom_id res chain seq x y z
N PRO A 1 -4.93 0.18 -2.85
CA PRO A 1 -5.80 0.48 -4.01
C PRO A 1 -5.04 0.35 -5.32
N THR A 2 -5.76 -0.01 -6.41
CA THR A 2 -5.18 -0.13 -7.76
C THR A 2 -4.95 1.22 -8.42
N LEU A 3 -5.65 2.26 -7.94
CA LEU A 3 -5.65 3.63 -8.48
C LEU A 3 -6.09 3.68 -9.96
N ASP A 4 -6.97 2.77 -10.36
CA ASP A 4 -7.69 2.88 -11.62
C ASP A 4 -8.77 3.95 -11.46
N TYR A 5 -8.98 4.77 -12.48
CA TYR A 5 -9.75 5.99 -12.34
C TYR A 5 -10.71 6.25 -13.50
N CYS A 6 -11.71 7.05 -13.19
CA CYS A 6 -12.62 7.63 -14.18
C CYS A 6 -12.59 9.15 -14.08
N ILE A 7 -12.49 9.81 -15.24
CA ILE A 7 -12.56 11.26 -15.35
C ILE A 7 -13.98 11.65 -15.74
N VAL A 8 -14.62 12.49 -14.94
CA VAL A 8 -16.00 12.94 -15.13
C VAL A 8 -16.03 14.45 -15.39
N PRO A 9 -16.12 14.87 -16.64
CA PRO A 9 -16.23 16.29 -16.97
C PRO A 9 -17.65 16.80 -16.63
N ARG A 10 -17.71 17.96 -16.00
CA ARG A 10 -18.95 18.66 -15.64
C ARG A 10 -19.26 19.74 -16.69
N GLY A 11 -20.49 20.26 -16.70
CA GLY A 11 -20.91 21.33 -17.60
C GLY A 11 -21.77 20.83 -18.77
N LYS A 12 -22.34 21.78 -19.55
CA LYS A 12 -23.28 21.49 -20.63
C LYS A 12 -22.62 21.47 -22.04
N ASP A 13 -21.51 22.18 -22.21
CA ASP A 13 -20.82 22.31 -23.50
C ASP A 13 -19.97 21.05 -23.77
N LYS A 14 -20.33 20.29 -24.80
CA LYS A 14 -19.67 19.03 -25.17
C LYS A 14 -18.20 19.24 -25.54
N SER A 15 -17.88 20.25 -26.35
CA SER A 15 -16.51 20.50 -26.80
C SER A 15 -15.58 20.90 -25.63
N ARG A 16 -16.06 21.77 -24.73
CA ARG A 16 -15.31 22.15 -23.54
C ARG A 16 -15.12 21.00 -22.56
N ARG A 17 -16.14 20.16 -22.39
CA ARG A 17 -16.03 18.96 -21.56
C ARG A 17 -14.94 18.01 -22.05
N GLU A 18 -14.92 17.77 -23.35
CA GLU A 18 -13.92 16.88 -23.96
C GLU A 18 -12.50 17.46 -23.85
N ARG A 19 -12.34 18.74 -24.21
CA ARG A 19 -11.06 19.43 -24.01
C ARG A 19 -10.58 19.38 -22.57
N ASN A 20 -11.44 19.69 -21.59
CA ASN A 20 -11.06 19.76 -20.19
C ASN A 20 -10.76 18.36 -19.63
N LYS A 21 -11.47 17.32 -20.11
CA LYS A 21 -11.17 15.92 -19.82
C LYS A 21 -9.77 15.55 -20.30
N ASN A 22 -9.42 15.89 -21.55
CA ASN A 22 -8.11 15.59 -22.13
C ASN A 22 -6.99 16.34 -21.40
N LEU A 23 -7.23 17.60 -20.98
CA LEU A 23 -6.28 18.35 -20.16
C LEU A 23 -6.06 17.69 -18.78
N MET A 24 -7.12 17.21 -18.13
CA MET A 24 -7.01 16.48 -16.86
C MET A 24 -6.21 15.18 -17.04
N ASP A 25 -6.52 14.37 -18.07
CA ASP A 25 -5.82 13.12 -18.34
C ASP A 25 -4.33 13.36 -18.65
N SER A 26 -4.04 14.37 -19.48
CA SER A 26 -2.66 14.77 -19.77
C SER A 26 -1.89 15.21 -18.52
N ALA A 27 -2.52 16.02 -17.65
CA ALA A 27 -1.93 16.46 -16.40
C ALA A 27 -1.63 15.28 -15.47
N LEU A 28 -2.58 14.36 -15.31
CA LEU A 28 -2.42 13.17 -14.47
C LEU A 28 -1.30 12.26 -14.97
N ARG A 29 -1.17 12.10 -16.27
CA ARG A 29 -0.08 11.30 -16.86
C ARG A 29 1.27 11.97 -16.69
N SER A 30 1.36 13.30 -16.89
CA SER A 30 2.61 14.04 -16.81
C SER A 30 3.25 13.97 -15.42
N ILE A 31 2.45 14.01 -14.37
CA ILE A 31 2.93 13.90 -12.98
C ILE A 31 3.04 12.45 -12.47
N ARG A 32 2.74 11.45 -13.30
CA ARG A 32 2.63 10.05 -12.84
C ARG A 32 1.77 9.93 -11.58
N HIS A 33 0.56 10.45 -11.63
CA HIS A 33 -0.32 10.64 -10.47
C HIS A 33 -0.41 9.42 -9.55
N LYS A 34 -0.30 8.19 -10.07
CA LYS A 34 -0.31 6.96 -9.25
C LYS A 34 0.88 6.88 -8.30
N GLU A 35 2.04 7.36 -8.71
CA GLU A 35 3.26 7.41 -7.86
C GLU A 35 3.10 8.49 -6.78
N VAL A 36 2.65 9.68 -7.17
CA VAL A 36 2.40 10.79 -6.24
C VAL A 36 1.38 10.41 -5.17
N VAL A 37 0.28 9.78 -5.58
CA VAL A 37 -0.77 9.34 -4.64
C VAL A 37 -0.28 8.24 -3.71
N ARG A 38 0.51 7.29 -4.20
CA ARG A 38 1.13 6.25 -3.35
C ARG A 38 2.11 6.84 -2.35
N ASP A 39 2.95 7.80 -2.77
CA ASP A 39 3.86 8.51 -1.86
C ASP A 39 3.07 9.29 -0.80
N ALA A 40 1.99 9.97 -1.19
CA ALA A 40 1.12 10.69 -0.27
C ALA A 40 0.46 9.76 0.77
N LEU A 41 -0.03 8.61 0.34
CA LEU A 41 -0.57 7.59 1.25
C LEU A 41 0.51 7.06 2.20
N PHE A 42 1.70 6.76 1.68
CA PHE A 42 2.81 6.24 2.47
C PHE A 42 3.27 7.24 3.53
N LYS A 43 3.49 8.51 3.17
CA LYS A 43 3.83 9.57 4.13
C LYS A 43 2.74 9.80 5.15
N SER A 44 1.49 9.78 4.72
CA SER A 44 0.35 9.90 5.64
C SER A 44 0.27 8.75 6.66
N MET A 45 0.71 7.54 6.30
CA MET A 45 0.80 6.40 7.24
C MET A 45 1.91 6.58 8.26
N ILE A 46 3.06 7.16 7.86
CA ILE A 46 4.26 7.30 8.71
C ILE A 46 4.18 8.58 9.55
N ASP A 47 3.90 9.73 8.90
CA ASP A 47 3.97 11.06 9.52
C ASP A 47 2.59 11.58 9.95
N GLY A 48 1.51 10.92 9.50
CA GLY A 48 0.13 11.39 9.69
C GLY A 48 -0.28 12.48 8.71
N VAL A 49 0.67 13.08 7.99
CA VAL A 49 0.48 14.15 7.00
C VAL A 49 1.41 13.98 5.82
N ALA A 50 0.99 14.52 4.67
CA ALA A 50 1.87 14.67 3.52
C ALA A 50 1.59 16.03 2.87
N PHE A 51 2.65 16.75 2.53
CA PHE A 51 2.60 18.09 1.96
C PHE A 51 3.31 18.14 0.62
N TYR A 52 2.63 18.66 -0.40
CA TYR A 52 3.19 18.84 -1.73
C TYR A 52 2.88 20.23 -2.25
N TYR A 53 3.79 20.74 -3.05
CA TYR A 53 3.60 21.96 -3.81
C TYR A 53 3.65 21.64 -5.31
N CYS A 54 2.69 22.15 -6.06
CA CYS A 54 2.62 21.97 -7.51
C CYS A 54 3.17 23.21 -8.21
N VAL A 55 4.21 23.03 -8.99
CA VAL A 55 4.81 24.06 -9.83
C VAL A 55 4.24 23.96 -11.23
N PHE A 56 3.89 25.09 -11.80
CA PHE A 56 3.39 25.20 -13.17
C PHE A 56 4.36 26.10 -13.93
N ASN A 57 5.26 25.49 -14.70
CA ASN A 57 6.24 26.22 -15.48
C ASN A 57 5.61 26.69 -16.77
N THR A 58 5.75 27.98 -17.04
CA THR A 58 5.35 28.60 -18.32
C THR A 58 6.47 28.62 -19.35
N VAL A 59 7.70 28.40 -18.88
CA VAL A 59 8.92 28.42 -19.73
C VAL A 59 9.20 26.98 -20.18
N LYS A 60 9.34 26.80 -21.47
CA LYS A 60 9.82 25.52 -22.04
C LYS A 60 11.31 25.37 -21.71
N ASP A 61 11.62 24.57 -20.72
CA ASP A 61 13.00 24.15 -20.41
C ASP A 61 13.52 23.12 -21.45
N SER A 62 12.77 22.86 -22.51
CA SER A 62 13.07 21.91 -23.57
C SER A 62 14.36 22.19 -24.36
N THR A 63 14.93 23.39 -24.22
CA THR A 63 16.23 23.75 -24.83
C THR A 63 17.43 23.48 -23.93
N ARG A 64 17.20 23.13 -22.66
CA ARG A 64 18.27 22.82 -21.70
C ARG A 64 18.70 21.37 -21.87
N MET A 65 20.00 21.17 -22.07
CA MET A 65 20.56 19.82 -22.05
C MET A 65 20.58 19.26 -20.61
N MET A 66 20.45 17.94 -20.45
CA MET A 66 20.52 17.30 -19.12
C MET A 66 21.87 17.57 -18.43
N SER A 67 22.94 17.82 -19.18
CA SER A 67 24.26 18.22 -18.67
C SER A 67 24.29 19.59 -17.96
N ASP A 68 23.28 20.43 -18.21
CA ASP A 68 23.18 21.75 -17.58
C ASP A 68 22.60 21.67 -16.16
N TYR A 69 22.11 20.52 -15.75
CA TYR A 69 21.58 20.27 -14.44
C TYR A 69 22.64 19.65 -13.52
N ASP A 70 22.64 20.09 -12.28
CA ASP A 70 23.48 19.51 -11.23
C ASP A 70 22.89 18.16 -10.82
N VAL A 71 23.63 17.07 -11.03
CA VAL A 71 23.19 15.69 -10.81
C VAL A 71 22.72 15.45 -9.37
N GLU A 72 23.30 16.13 -8.40
CA GLU A 72 22.94 15.98 -6.99
C GLU A 72 21.61 16.68 -6.62
N ASN A 73 21.13 17.59 -7.45
CA ASN A 73 19.99 18.47 -7.15
C ASN A 73 18.87 18.44 -8.18
N ILE A 74 18.85 17.47 -9.07
CA ILE A 74 17.70 17.24 -9.96
C ILE A 74 16.61 16.62 -9.14
N PHE A 75 15.51 17.35 -8.98
CA PHE A 75 14.33 16.85 -8.28
C PHE A 75 13.29 16.31 -9.27
N GLU A 76 12.87 17.13 -10.19
CA GLU A 76 11.96 16.75 -11.27
C GLU A 76 12.10 17.75 -12.42
N ILE A 77 12.21 17.24 -13.64
CA ILE A 77 12.17 18.02 -14.88
C ILE A 77 10.96 17.53 -15.67
N ASN A 78 9.98 18.40 -15.88
CA ASN A 78 8.79 18.09 -16.65
C ASN A 78 8.62 19.10 -17.79
N ASP A 79 8.95 18.70 -19.01
CA ASP A 79 8.79 19.45 -20.25
C ASP A 79 7.60 18.97 -21.11
N LEU A 80 6.78 18.05 -20.57
CA LEU A 80 5.54 17.60 -21.20
C LEU A 80 4.50 18.71 -21.21
N GLY A 81 3.60 18.67 -22.17
CA GLY A 81 2.69 19.76 -22.57
C GLY A 81 1.85 20.45 -21.48
N THR A 82 1.71 19.90 -20.29
CA THR A 82 1.02 20.52 -19.15
C THR A 82 1.94 21.26 -18.21
N ASN A 83 3.25 21.04 -18.29
CA ASN A 83 4.31 21.67 -17.46
C ASN A 83 3.98 21.71 -15.96
N MET A 84 3.39 20.64 -15.43
CA MET A 84 3.06 20.47 -14.03
C MET A 84 4.09 19.55 -13.37
N SER A 85 4.70 20.01 -12.28
CA SER A 85 5.61 19.23 -11.44
C SER A 85 5.12 19.24 -10.00
N VAL A 86 5.35 18.15 -9.28
CA VAL A 86 4.94 17.99 -7.88
C VAL A 86 6.18 17.86 -7.01
N ILE A 87 6.34 18.79 -6.08
CA ILE A 87 7.49 18.86 -5.17
C ILE A 87 7.00 18.49 -3.76
N PRO A 88 7.55 17.44 -3.12
CA PRO A 88 7.26 17.15 -1.73
C PRO A 88 7.89 18.20 -0.82
N LEU A 89 7.13 18.69 0.14
CA LEU A 89 7.62 19.60 1.16
C LEU A 89 8.04 18.82 2.41
N PRO A 90 9.14 19.22 3.08
CA PRO A 90 9.57 18.58 4.33
C PRO A 90 8.53 18.78 5.43
N THR A 91 8.13 17.69 6.07
CA THR A 91 7.11 17.69 7.13
C THR A 91 7.54 18.53 8.35
N ASP A 92 8.82 18.48 8.72
CA ASP A 92 9.35 19.20 9.88
C ASP A 92 9.34 20.73 9.70
N TYR A 93 9.36 21.21 8.45
CA TYR A 93 9.39 22.64 8.11
C TYR A 93 8.10 23.14 7.45
N THR A 94 7.04 22.33 7.50
CA THR A 94 5.76 22.69 6.91
C THR A 94 4.65 22.44 7.91
N LYS A 95 3.71 23.37 8.04
CA LYS A 95 2.55 23.20 8.93
C LYS A 95 1.26 23.69 8.30
N ILE A 96 0.15 23.13 8.75
CA ILE A 96 -1.19 23.61 8.42
C ILE A 96 -1.49 24.80 9.33
N VAL A 97 -1.81 25.95 8.76
CA VAL A 97 -2.14 27.18 9.51
C VAL A 97 -3.62 27.52 9.47
N GLY A 98 -4.38 26.89 8.61
CA GLY A 98 -5.82 27.12 8.52
C GLY A 98 -6.45 26.46 7.31
N ARG A 99 -7.65 26.90 6.97
CA ARG A 99 -8.41 26.39 5.82
C ARG A 99 -8.95 27.54 5.00
N LYS A 100 -9.00 27.35 3.69
CA LYS A 100 -9.60 28.27 2.74
C LYS A 100 -10.36 27.49 1.68
N ASN A 101 -11.66 27.77 1.53
CA ASN A 101 -12.52 27.06 0.58
C ASN A 101 -12.44 25.53 0.75
N SER A 102 -12.56 25.06 2.00
CA SER A 102 -12.47 23.64 2.41
C SER A 102 -11.11 22.98 2.21
N SER A 103 -10.13 23.64 1.59
CA SER A 103 -8.75 23.17 1.45
C SER A 103 -7.84 23.72 2.55
N TYR A 104 -6.80 23.00 2.89
CA TYR A 104 -5.83 23.40 3.89
C TYR A 104 -4.89 24.46 3.34
N VAL A 105 -4.50 25.39 4.20
CA VAL A 105 -3.49 26.42 3.93
C VAL A 105 -2.21 26.03 4.65
N LEU A 106 -1.12 25.95 3.88
CA LEU A 106 0.20 25.60 4.39
C LEU A 106 1.05 26.84 4.66
N ALA A 107 1.88 26.74 5.69
CA ALA A 107 3.01 27.65 5.89
C ALA A 107 4.30 26.85 5.89
N PHE A 108 5.32 27.40 5.25
CA PHE A 108 6.66 26.85 5.16
C PHE A 108 7.63 27.64 6.01
N ASP A 109 8.49 26.95 6.79
CA ASP A 109 9.51 27.55 7.63
C ASP A 109 10.80 27.82 6.85
N LEU A 110 11.12 29.09 6.66
CA LEU A 110 12.31 29.50 5.95
C LEU A 110 13.63 29.16 6.69
N LYS A 111 13.55 28.80 7.97
CA LYS A 111 14.70 28.27 8.72
C LYS A 111 15.30 27.01 8.10
N TYR A 112 14.54 26.30 7.26
CA TYR A 112 15.02 25.17 6.47
C TYR A 112 16.30 25.50 5.67
N PHE A 113 16.47 26.76 5.28
CA PHE A 113 17.60 27.22 4.50
C PHE A 113 18.73 27.86 5.36
N GLU A 114 18.54 27.96 6.67
CA GLU A 114 19.57 28.51 7.57
C GLU A 114 20.74 27.53 7.71
N GLY A 115 21.94 28.06 7.85
CA GLY A 115 23.16 27.28 8.06
C GLY A 115 23.75 26.64 6.80
N LEU A 116 23.13 26.85 5.63
CA LEU A 116 23.65 26.36 4.35
C LEU A 116 24.73 27.31 3.81
N THR A 117 25.71 26.76 3.12
CA THR A 117 26.66 27.56 2.33
C THR A 117 25.93 28.24 1.17
N GLU A 118 26.48 29.34 0.65
CA GLU A 118 25.86 30.09 -0.45
C GLU A 118 25.58 29.22 -1.69
N ASN A 119 26.49 28.32 -2.01
CA ASN A 119 26.34 27.40 -3.13
C ASN A 119 25.20 26.38 -2.89
N GLU A 120 25.13 25.79 -1.71
CA GLU A 120 24.06 24.86 -1.32
C GLU A 120 22.71 25.55 -1.25
N LEU A 121 22.68 26.77 -0.72
CA LEU A 121 21.48 27.59 -0.68
C LEU A 121 20.93 27.86 -2.07
N ASN A 122 21.77 28.32 -2.99
CA ASN A 122 21.38 28.60 -4.37
C ASN A 122 20.90 27.34 -5.10
N ARG A 123 21.54 26.20 -4.85
CA ARG A 123 21.10 24.91 -5.38
C ARG A 123 19.73 24.51 -4.84
N LYS A 124 19.54 24.57 -3.52
CA LYS A 124 18.25 24.22 -2.90
C LYS A 124 17.13 25.18 -3.31
N LEU A 125 17.38 26.49 -3.35
CA LEU A 125 16.37 27.46 -3.77
C LEU A 125 15.86 27.24 -5.20
N ARG A 126 16.69 26.70 -6.10
CA ARG A 126 16.28 26.35 -7.47
C ARG A 126 15.30 25.18 -7.51
N LEU A 127 15.30 24.31 -6.49
CA LEU A 127 14.38 23.16 -6.39
C LEU A 127 13.00 23.56 -5.86
N TYR A 128 12.93 24.68 -5.14
CA TYR A 128 11.70 25.14 -4.52
C TYR A 128 10.99 26.19 -5.37
N PRO A 129 9.67 26.36 -5.20
CA PRO A 129 8.91 27.35 -5.94
C PRO A 129 9.42 28.77 -5.72
N ASP A 130 9.25 29.63 -6.74
CA ASP A 130 9.57 31.06 -6.68
C ASP A 130 8.97 31.78 -5.46
N GLU A 131 7.83 31.32 -4.98
CA GLU A 131 7.16 31.87 -3.80
C GLU A 131 8.01 31.71 -2.55
N ILE A 132 8.63 30.51 -2.38
CA ILE A 132 9.54 30.23 -1.27
C ILE A 132 10.86 30.98 -1.45
N ALA A 133 11.41 30.99 -2.68
CA ALA A 133 12.65 31.71 -2.97
C ALA A 133 12.52 33.21 -2.70
N LYS A 134 11.44 33.85 -3.15
CA LYS A 134 11.13 35.25 -2.85
C LYS A 134 10.89 35.49 -1.35
N GLY A 135 10.31 34.51 -0.66
CA GLY A 135 10.15 34.57 0.79
C GLY A 135 11.50 34.60 1.51
N TRP A 136 12.41 33.71 1.07
CA TRP A 136 13.78 33.67 1.61
C TRP A 136 14.55 34.96 1.37
N ASP A 137 14.49 35.56 0.19
CA ASP A 137 15.13 36.84 -0.11
C ASP A 137 14.69 37.98 0.83
N LYS A 138 13.43 37.97 1.20
CA LYS A 138 12.91 38.96 2.18
C LYS A 138 13.36 38.64 3.60
N TYR A 139 13.31 37.37 3.98
CA TYR A 139 13.69 36.92 5.32
C TYR A 139 15.19 37.09 5.58
N SER A 140 16.05 36.77 4.63
CA SER A 140 17.52 36.89 4.75
C SER A 140 17.99 38.33 4.92
N LYS A 141 17.26 39.29 4.32
CA LYS A 141 17.57 40.74 4.44
C LYS A 141 17.08 41.35 5.74
N GLN A 142 16.02 40.81 6.32
CA GLN A 142 15.40 41.32 7.55
C GLN A 142 15.12 40.15 8.50
N LYS A 143 16.17 39.59 9.09
CA LYS A 143 16.01 38.54 10.12
C LYS A 143 15.28 39.12 11.34
N THR A 144 13.95 39.09 11.30
CA THR A 144 13.11 39.50 12.42
C THR A 144 12.51 38.24 13.04
N ASP A 145 12.72 38.04 14.33
CA ASP A 145 12.13 36.91 15.07
C ASP A 145 10.60 36.81 14.83
N GLY A 146 10.16 35.60 14.55
CA GLY A 146 8.76 35.28 14.31
C GLY A 146 8.26 35.46 12.86
N ARG A 147 9.05 35.95 11.92
CA ARG A 147 8.70 36.11 10.50
C ARG A 147 9.32 35.06 9.58
N ASN A 148 9.76 33.96 10.15
CA ASN A 148 10.35 32.85 9.39
C ASN A 148 9.32 32.00 8.62
N TRP A 149 8.03 32.18 8.87
CA TRP A 149 6.96 31.43 8.21
C TRP A 149 6.40 32.18 7.01
N ILE A 150 6.36 31.50 5.86
CA ILE A 150 5.67 31.99 4.66
C ILE A 150 4.42 31.15 4.40
N VAL A 151 3.29 31.82 4.18
CA VAL A 151 2.03 31.17 3.81
C VAL A 151 2.03 30.92 2.31
N LEU A 152 1.84 29.67 1.93
CA LEU A 152 1.82 29.22 0.53
C LEU A 152 0.44 29.38 -0.10
N ASP A 153 0.40 29.54 -1.43
CA ASP A 153 -0.86 29.58 -2.18
C ASP A 153 -1.55 28.22 -2.17
N ASN A 154 -2.70 28.14 -1.49
CA ASN A 154 -3.46 26.91 -1.36
C ASN A 154 -4.04 26.37 -2.68
N LYS A 155 -3.99 27.16 -3.76
CA LYS A 155 -4.35 26.68 -5.10
C LYS A 155 -3.29 25.76 -5.71
N LYS A 156 -2.08 25.84 -5.21
CA LYS A 156 -0.91 25.11 -5.69
C LYS A 156 -0.45 24.03 -4.73
N THR A 157 -1.05 23.89 -3.56
CA THR A 157 -0.66 22.92 -2.55
C THR A 157 -1.64 21.74 -2.49
N ILE A 158 -1.08 20.56 -2.25
CA ILE A 158 -1.81 19.32 -1.96
C ILE A 158 -1.48 18.92 -0.53
N VAL A 159 -2.50 18.66 0.26
CA VAL A 159 -2.37 18.27 1.66
C VAL A 159 -3.13 16.99 1.91
N SER A 160 -2.45 16.00 2.42
CA SER A 160 -3.06 14.81 2.99
C SER A 160 -2.92 14.82 4.49
N LYS A 161 -4.01 14.57 5.21
CA LYS A 161 -4.04 14.49 6.67
C LYS A 161 -4.96 13.34 7.07
N VAL A 162 -4.45 12.40 7.87
CA VAL A 162 -5.17 11.19 8.25
C VAL A 162 -5.45 11.15 9.76
N ARG A 163 -6.52 10.45 10.14
CA ARG A 163 -6.90 10.18 11.53
C ARG A 163 -6.90 11.41 12.44
N SER A 164 -7.43 12.55 11.95
CA SER A 164 -7.44 13.81 12.70
C SER A 164 -8.75 14.54 12.56
N ARG A 165 -9.05 15.42 13.50
CA ARG A 165 -10.21 16.34 13.42
C ARG A 165 -9.88 17.49 12.46
N LEU A 166 -10.92 18.22 12.04
CA LEU A 166 -10.77 19.32 11.09
C LEU A 166 -9.91 20.47 11.64
N GLU A 167 -10.02 20.74 12.94
CA GLU A 167 -9.29 21.81 13.63
C GLU A 167 -7.84 21.46 13.97
N GLU A 168 -7.48 20.17 13.97
CA GLU A 168 -6.12 19.73 14.27
C GLU A 168 -5.18 20.09 13.11
N ALA A 169 -4.03 20.71 13.44
CA ALA A 169 -3.03 21.10 12.46
C ALA A 169 -2.19 19.90 11.95
N TRP A 170 -2.31 18.74 12.59
CA TRP A 170 -1.51 17.55 12.29
C TRP A 170 -2.38 16.30 12.25
N GLY A 171 -2.01 15.34 11.42
CA GLY A 171 -2.61 14.02 11.39
C GLY A 171 -1.94 13.08 12.39
N ARG A 172 -2.59 11.96 12.66
CA ARG A 172 -2.04 10.92 13.55
C ARG A 172 -1.53 9.76 12.70
N PRO A 173 -0.22 9.47 12.73
CA PRO A 173 0.33 8.34 12.01
C PRO A 173 -0.28 7.02 12.49
N LEU A 174 -0.30 6.03 11.62
CA LEU A 174 -0.86 4.72 11.92
C LEU A 174 -0.14 4.06 13.12
N CYS A 175 1.19 4.18 13.16
CA CYS A 175 2.02 3.57 14.19
C CYS A 175 1.86 4.19 15.57
N LEU A 176 1.25 5.37 15.69
CA LEU A 176 1.12 6.07 16.98
C LEU A 176 0.32 5.26 18.00
N ALA A 177 -0.72 4.53 17.57
CA ALA A 177 -1.52 3.71 18.46
C ALA A 177 -0.71 2.54 19.04
N ALA A 178 0.14 1.93 18.22
CA ALA A 178 0.93 0.77 18.58
C ALA A 178 2.31 1.09 19.19
N ILE A 179 2.70 2.37 19.32
CA ILE A 179 4.06 2.77 19.69
C ILE A 179 4.52 2.17 21.01
N LYS A 180 3.62 2.04 21.99
CA LYS A 180 3.94 1.44 23.29
C LYS A 180 4.31 -0.03 23.14
N ASN A 181 3.54 -0.79 22.38
CA ASN A 181 3.76 -2.21 22.17
C ASN A 181 4.94 -2.46 21.22
N ILE A 182 5.21 -1.56 20.27
CA ILE A 182 6.42 -1.61 19.43
C ILE A 182 7.68 -1.41 20.29
N LEU A 183 7.70 -0.41 21.18
CA LEU A 183 8.80 -0.18 22.11
C LEU A 183 8.97 -1.35 23.08
N TYR A 184 7.86 -1.90 23.58
CA TYR A 184 7.89 -3.11 24.43
C TYR A 184 8.45 -4.32 23.67
N SER A 185 8.10 -4.49 22.39
CA SER A 185 8.66 -5.54 21.53
C SER A 185 10.19 -5.41 21.39
N ALA A 186 10.69 -4.20 21.19
CA ALA A 186 12.13 -3.95 21.12
C ALA A 186 12.83 -4.31 22.45
N TYR A 187 12.29 -3.86 23.57
CA TYR A 187 12.79 -4.20 24.91
C TYR A 187 12.75 -5.71 25.16
N PHE A 188 11.67 -6.38 24.79
CA PHE A 188 11.54 -7.83 24.90
C PHE A 188 12.61 -8.57 24.09
N GLN A 189 12.86 -8.14 22.85
CA GLN A 189 13.90 -8.73 22.01
C GLN A 189 15.30 -8.56 22.62
N ASP A 190 15.61 -7.41 23.20
CA ASP A 190 16.89 -7.17 23.88
C ASP A 190 17.02 -8.05 25.13
N THR A 191 15.94 -8.23 25.90
CA THR A 191 15.90 -9.14 27.04
C THR A 191 16.13 -10.59 26.59
N CYS A 192 15.48 -11.03 25.49
CA CYS A 192 15.72 -12.36 24.94
C CYS A 192 17.17 -12.56 24.50
N ARG A 193 17.80 -11.54 23.88
CA ARG A 193 19.24 -11.60 23.55
C ARG A 193 20.10 -11.71 24.77
N GLY A 194 19.85 -10.91 25.83
CA GLY A 194 20.54 -11.01 27.12
C GLY A 194 20.40 -12.40 27.73
N THR A 195 19.20 -12.99 27.73
CA THR A 195 18.97 -14.36 28.21
C THR A 195 19.75 -15.39 27.39
N LEU A 196 19.83 -15.23 26.06
CA LEU A 196 20.65 -16.10 25.22
C LEU A 196 22.14 -15.97 25.53
N ASP A 197 22.63 -14.77 25.83
CA ASP A 197 24.00 -14.53 26.22
C ASP A 197 24.29 -15.16 27.59
N GLU A 198 23.35 -15.09 28.55
CA GLU A 198 23.45 -15.80 29.83
C GLU A 198 23.49 -17.33 29.67
N ILE A 199 22.68 -17.87 28.75
CA ILE A 199 22.72 -19.32 28.45
C ILE A 199 24.08 -19.71 27.84
N ASN A 200 24.68 -18.86 27.04
CA ASN A 200 26.00 -19.08 26.45
C ASN A 200 27.11 -18.94 27.49
N ASN A 201 26.98 -18.00 28.44
CA ASN A 201 27.92 -17.74 29.54
C ASN A 201 27.52 -18.54 30.77
N ARG A 202 27.54 -19.88 30.67
CA ARG A 202 27.12 -20.76 31.75
C ARG A 202 27.97 -20.56 32.98
N ILE A 203 27.34 -20.25 34.10
CA ILE A 203 27.99 -20.27 35.41
C ILE A 203 27.91 -21.69 35.94
N ILE A 204 29.07 -22.34 36.06
CA ILE A 204 29.20 -23.68 36.60
C ILE A 204 29.81 -23.53 38.00
N TYR A 205 29.24 -24.19 38.97
CA TYR A 205 29.75 -24.22 40.30
C TYR A 205 30.03 -25.67 40.74
N GLU A 206 31.07 -25.81 41.53
CA GLU A 206 31.49 -27.07 42.07
C GLU A 206 31.34 -27.03 43.62
N THR A 207 30.65 -28.00 44.14
CA THR A 207 30.49 -28.17 45.59
C THR A 207 31.25 -29.40 46.01
N PHE A 208 32.24 -29.23 46.90
CA PHE A 208 33.03 -30.31 47.43
C PHE A 208 32.27 -31.08 48.50
N PRO A 209 32.60 -32.36 48.70
CA PRO A 209 31.94 -33.17 49.71
C PRO A 209 32.17 -32.65 51.14
N GLU A 210 31.13 -32.66 51.96
CA GLU A 210 31.16 -32.23 53.37
C GLU A 210 32.00 -33.21 54.24
N GLY A 211 32.80 -32.65 55.10
CA GLY A 211 33.59 -33.43 56.08
C GLY A 211 32.75 -33.90 57.26
N ARG A 212 33.41 -34.51 58.30
CA ARG A 212 32.73 -34.97 59.49
C ARG A 212 32.08 -33.84 60.30
N ASP A 213 32.71 -32.68 60.32
CA ASP A 213 32.18 -31.51 61.00
C ASP A 213 31.48 -30.59 60.05
N LYS A 214 30.32 -30.03 60.44
CA LYS A 214 29.49 -29.16 59.61
C LYS A 214 30.28 -27.93 59.13
N GLY A 215 30.33 -27.72 57.83
CA GLY A 215 31.07 -26.62 57.23
C GLY A 215 32.56 -26.93 56.94
N THR A 216 33.03 -28.16 57.18
CA THR A 216 34.36 -28.61 56.76
C THR A 216 34.27 -29.43 55.47
N CYS A 217 35.35 -29.39 54.66
CA CYS A 217 35.43 -30.19 53.45
C CYS A 217 36.16 -31.52 53.73
N ALA A 218 35.67 -32.62 53.14
CA ALA A 218 36.32 -33.92 53.25
C ALA A 218 37.66 -34.04 52.51
N LEU A 219 37.90 -33.10 51.56
CA LEU A 219 39.11 -33.04 50.75
C LEU A 219 40.12 -32.05 51.34
N THR A 220 41.41 -32.42 51.27
CA THR A 220 42.50 -31.47 51.57
C THR A 220 42.57 -30.34 50.57
N SER A 221 43.11 -29.17 50.94
CA SER A 221 43.22 -28.00 50.08
C SER A 221 43.91 -28.31 48.74
N LYS A 222 44.92 -29.19 48.73
CA LYS A 222 45.58 -29.61 47.50
C LYS A 222 44.67 -30.45 46.63
N GLN A 223 43.91 -31.38 47.16
CA GLN A 223 42.94 -32.20 46.42
C GLN A 223 41.81 -31.35 45.87
N GLN A 224 41.33 -30.32 46.61
CA GLN A 224 40.34 -29.39 46.12
C GLN A 224 40.86 -28.60 44.87
N THR A 225 42.11 -28.11 44.94
CA THR A 225 42.73 -27.36 43.85
C THR A 225 42.95 -28.26 42.62
N ASP A 226 43.46 -29.47 42.83
CA ASP A 226 43.71 -30.42 41.70
C ASP A 226 42.39 -30.82 41.03
N GLN A 227 41.35 -31.09 41.80
CA GLN A 227 40.05 -31.43 41.30
C GLN A 227 39.41 -30.24 40.55
N HIS A 228 39.46 -29.04 41.12
CA HIS A 228 38.96 -27.82 40.47
C HIS A 228 39.66 -27.58 39.14
N ASN A 229 40.99 -27.72 39.09
CA ASN A 229 41.74 -27.54 37.85
C ASN A 229 41.34 -28.59 36.81
N THR A 230 41.15 -29.85 37.21
CA THR A 230 40.71 -30.94 36.32
C THR A 230 39.33 -30.64 35.71
N VAL A 231 38.37 -30.22 36.54
CA VAL A 231 37.02 -29.85 36.11
C VAL A 231 37.06 -28.63 35.19
N LYS A 232 37.86 -27.62 35.59
CA LYS A 232 38.03 -26.39 34.82
C LYS A 232 38.63 -26.66 33.43
N GLU A 233 39.71 -27.45 33.34
CA GLU A 233 40.31 -27.85 32.08
C GLU A 233 39.36 -28.65 31.21
N ALA A 234 38.63 -29.62 31.79
CA ALA A 234 37.65 -30.41 31.02
C ALA A 234 36.52 -29.56 30.43
N ILE A 235 36.12 -28.49 31.12
CA ILE A 235 35.09 -27.58 30.68
C ILE A 235 35.61 -26.55 29.66
N LEU A 236 36.80 -25.96 29.91
CA LEU A 236 37.38 -24.90 29.08
C LEU A 236 38.05 -25.43 27.80
N THR A 237 38.59 -26.67 27.79
CA THR A 237 39.21 -27.29 26.62
C THR A 237 38.20 -27.80 25.56
N LYS A 238 36.93 -27.51 25.73
CA LYS A 238 35.90 -27.92 24.79
C LYS A 238 35.97 -27.10 23.48
N ASN A 239 36.87 -27.49 22.61
CA ASN A 239 37.15 -26.77 21.33
C ASN A 239 36.22 -27.13 20.17
N GLN A 240 35.29 -28.09 20.33
CA GLN A 240 34.40 -28.51 19.23
C GLN A 240 32.92 -28.43 19.66
N ARG A 241 32.06 -27.99 18.79
CA ARG A 241 30.63 -27.74 19.05
C ARG A 241 29.86 -28.96 19.57
N ASN A 242 30.31 -30.18 19.43
CA ASN A 242 29.62 -31.40 19.87
C ASN A 242 30.54 -32.35 20.63
N SER A 243 31.57 -31.87 21.30
CA SER A 243 32.45 -32.71 22.08
C SER A 243 31.90 -32.97 23.50
N THR A 244 32.00 -34.19 23.95
CA THR A 244 31.69 -34.61 25.32
C THR A 244 32.95 -34.54 26.16
N SER A 245 32.92 -33.84 27.29
CA SER A 245 34.00 -33.78 28.26
C SER A 245 33.79 -34.85 29.34
N PHE A 246 34.82 -35.66 29.61
CA PHE A 246 34.83 -36.62 30.70
C PHE A 246 35.80 -36.15 31.77
N PHE A 247 35.37 -36.17 33.02
CA PHE A 247 36.22 -35.90 34.16
C PHE A 247 35.72 -36.73 35.35
N SER A 248 36.66 -37.10 36.22
CA SER A 248 36.37 -37.83 37.45
C SER A 248 36.51 -36.91 38.64
N VAL A 249 35.56 -36.96 39.54
CA VAL A 249 35.53 -36.14 40.76
C VAL A 249 35.43 -37.04 42.01
N ALA A 250 35.83 -36.53 43.13
CA ALA A 250 35.74 -37.27 44.41
C ALA A 250 34.27 -37.58 44.77
N ALA A 251 34.04 -38.70 45.41
CA ALA A 251 32.70 -39.10 45.81
C ALA A 251 32.03 -38.02 46.68
N GLY A 252 30.80 -37.63 46.34
CA GLY A 252 30.08 -36.60 47.06
C GLY A 252 30.23 -35.17 46.46
N THR A 253 31.16 -34.98 45.55
CA THR A 253 31.23 -33.70 44.76
C THR A 253 30.05 -33.55 43.86
N LYS A 254 29.49 -32.36 43.81
CA LYS A 254 28.45 -32.00 42.84
C LYS A 254 28.97 -30.90 41.93
N VAL A 255 28.88 -31.13 40.64
CA VAL A 255 29.14 -30.12 39.62
C VAL A 255 27.80 -29.80 39.00
N ASP A 256 27.33 -28.59 39.14
CA ASP A 256 26.05 -28.17 38.66
C ASP A 256 26.19 -26.81 37.96
N GLN A 257 25.18 -26.44 37.20
CA GLN A 257 25.14 -25.15 36.50
C GLN A 257 23.92 -24.36 36.94
N ILE A 258 24.06 -23.06 37.00
CA ILE A 258 22.93 -22.17 37.17
C ILE A 258 22.20 -22.17 35.82
N LYS A 259 20.96 -22.69 35.80
CA LYS A 259 20.13 -22.73 34.60
C LYS A 259 19.46 -21.36 34.46
N ALA A 260 19.68 -20.70 33.34
CA ALA A 260 18.87 -19.54 32.98
C ALA A 260 17.42 -19.96 32.69
N ASP A 261 16.48 -19.15 33.11
CA ASP A 261 15.07 -19.36 32.78
C ASP A 261 14.83 -19.09 31.29
N THR A 262 14.46 -20.13 30.54
CA THR A 262 14.20 -20.06 29.10
C THR A 262 12.74 -19.80 28.78
N SER A 263 11.88 -19.67 29.78
CA SER A 263 10.43 -19.45 29.57
C SER A 263 10.12 -18.15 28.81
N LEU A 264 11.00 -17.16 28.90
CA LEU A 264 10.90 -15.92 28.13
C LEU A 264 11.05 -16.15 26.60
N LEU A 265 11.80 -17.17 26.20
CA LEU A 265 12.07 -17.49 24.79
C LEU A 265 10.92 -18.26 24.12
N ASP A 266 9.83 -18.54 24.83
CA ASP A 266 8.68 -19.21 24.28
C ASP A 266 8.04 -18.36 23.16
N GLU A 267 7.77 -19.01 22.03
CA GLU A 267 7.13 -18.40 20.85
C GLU A 267 5.81 -17.69 21.20
N LYS A 268 5.08 -18.21 22.19
CA LYS A 268 3.82 -17.63 22.67
C LYS A 268 3.96 -16.18 23.15
N ASN A 269 5.08 -15.85 23.82
CA ASN A 269 5.32 -14.50 24.32
C ASN A 269 5.55 -13.51 23.16
N SER A 270 6.33 -13.93 22.17
CA SER A 270 6.57 -13.15 20.96
C SER A 270 5.29 -12.95 20.16
N SER A 271 4.52 -14.02 19.96
CA SER A 271 3.24 -13.97 19.23
C SER A 271 2.24 -13.06 19.93
N TYR A 272 2.14 -13.12 21.28
CA TYR A 272 1.24 -12.24 22.03
C TYR A 272 1.54 -10.75 21.80
N ILE A 273 2.83 -10.36 21.81
CA ILE A 273 3.23 -8.96 21.58
C ILE A 273 2.89 -8.54 20.14
N GLN A 274 3.14 -9.42 19.16
CA GLN A 274 2.79 -9.17 17.76
C GLN A 274 1.29 -9.02 17.58
N ASP A 275 0.48 -9.85 18.25
CA ASP A 275 -0.98 -9.77 18.24
C ASP A 275 -1.46 -8.44 18.80
N GLN A 276 -0.89 -7.97 19.91
CA GLN A 276 -1.24 -6.67 20.49
C GLN A 276 -0.88 -5.51 19.56
N ILE A 277 0.30 -5.55 18.92
CA ILE A 277 0.66 -4.55 17.90
C ILE A 277 -0.34 -4.55 16.75
N GLY A 278 -0.74 -5.73 16.27
CA GLY A 278 -1.75 -5.87 15.23
C GLY A 278 -3.10 -5.25 15.63
N ILE A 279 -3.57 -5.54 16.82
CA ILE A 279 -4.83 -4.97 17.37
C ILE A 279 -4.75 -3.45 17.46
N ASP A 280 -3.65 -2.89 17.97
CA ASP A 280 -3.46 -1.45 18.11
C ASP A 280 -3.43 -0.73 16.74
N LEU A 281 -2.85 -1.38 15.72
CA LEU A 281 -2.87 -0.88 14.35
C LEU A 281 -4.24 -1.00 13.69
N GLY A 282 -5.18 -1.76 14.29
CA GLY A 282 -6.49 -2.04 13.73
C GLY A 282 -6.49 -3.22 12.75
N PHE A 283 -5.43 -4.05 12.78
CA PHE A 283 -5.33 -5.26 11.98
C PHE A 283 -5.37 -6.50 12.87
N MET A 284 -5.95 -7.58 12.40
CA MET A 284 -5.76 -8.86 13.10
C MET A 284 -4.34 -9.37 12.86
N ALA A 285 -3.70 -9.84 13.91
CA ALA A 285 -2.34 -10.37 13.93
C ALA A 285 -2.08 -11.45 12.88
N ASN A 286 -3.09 -12.27 12.58
CA ASN A 286 -3.02 -13.33 11.58
C ASN A 286 -2.70 -12.84 10.15
N LEU A 287 -2.84 -11.53 9.89
CA LEU A 287 -2.44 -10.92 8.61
C LEU A 287 -0.92 -10.71 8.53
N LEU A 288 -0.27 -10.49 9.68
CA LEU A 288 1.16 -10.19 9.77
C LEU A 288 2.01 -11.44 10.00
N SER A 289 1.50 -12.40 10.76
CA SER A 289 2.30 -13.55 11.23
C SER A 289 2.32 -14.73 10.26
N GLY A 290 1.43 -14.80 9.26
CA GLY A 290 1.35 -15.96 8.36
C GLY A 290 1.05 -17.29 9.08
N SER A 291 0.82 -17.27 10.40
CA SER A 291 0.48 -18.43 11.21
C SER A 291 -0.92 -18.91 10.82
N GLY A 292 -0.99 -20.04 10.14
CA GLY A 292 -2.15 -20.58 9.43
C GLY A 292 -3.36 -21.02 10.27
N SER A 293 -3.56 -20.48 11.45
CA SER A 293 -4.71 -20.80 12.32
C SER A 293 -5.94 -19.92 12.10
N GLY A 294 -5.89 -18.96 11.15
CA GLY A 294 -7.00 -18.06 10.85
C GLY A 294 -7.98 -18.61 9.83
N ASN A 295 -9.29 -18.44 10.10
CA ASN A 295 -10.33 -18.69 9.11
C ASN A 295 -10.16 -17.76 7.91
N TYR A 296 -10.09 -18.27 6.69
CA TYR A 296 -9.96 -17.53 5.43
C TYR A 296 -10.98 -16.36 5.33
N ALA A 297 -12.22 -16.58 5.77
CA ALA A 297 -13.25 -15.54 5.79
C ALA A 297 -12.90 -14.37 6.72
N ALA A 298 -12.28 -14.63 7.88
CA ALA A 298 -11.84 -13.58 8.79
C ALA A 298 -10.67 -12.77 8.23
N GLN A 299 -9.73 -13.42 7.55
CA GLN A 299 -8.62 -12.74 6.86
C GLN A 299 -9.13 -11.86 5.71
N GLN A 300 -10.10 -12.34 4.94
CA GLN A 300 -10.70 -11.59 3.85
C GLN A 300 -11.45 -10.34 4.37
N ASN A 301 -12.22 -10.48 5.46
CA ASN A 301 -12.90 -9.35 6.10
C ASN A 301 -11.91 -8.29 6.62
N ASN A 302 -10.80 -8.71 7.20
CA ASN A 302 -9.74 -7.80 7.65
C ASN A 302 -9.10 -7.02 6.51
N LEU A 303 -8.81 -7.69 5.40
CA LEU A 303 -8.30 -7.02 4.20
C LEU A 303 -9.30 -6.00 3.65
N GLN A 304 -10.61 -6.28 3.73
CA GLN A 304 -11.65 -5.34 3.32
C GLN A 304 -11.72 -4.12 4.26
N LEU A 305 -11.60 -4.31 5.58
CA LEU A 305 -11.54 -3.21 6.54
C LEU A 305 -10.33 -2.30 6.28
N LEU A 306 -9.14 -2.89 6.12
CA LEU A 306 -7.93 -2.15 5.78
C LEU A 306 -8.08 -1.37 4.47
N LEU A 307 -8.63 -2.02 3.45
CA LEU A 307 -8.88 -1.38 2.16
C LEU A 307 -9.84 -0.20 2.31
N SER A 308 -10.92 -0.34 3.09
CA SER A 308 -11.89 0.73 3.29
C SER A 308 -11.25 1.95 3.97
N GLU A 309 -10.38 1.76 4.95
CA GLU A 309 -9.65 2.84 5.62
C GLU A 309 -8.69 3.55 4.66
N VAL A 310 -7.92 2.80 3.87
CA VAL A 310 -7.02 3.40 2.85
C VAL A 310 -7.81 4.16 1.78
N LEU A 311 -8.98 3.69 1.39
CA LEU A 311 -9.84 4.41 0.45
C LEU A 311 -10.40 5.71 1.04
N MET A 312 -10.72 5.74 2.34
CA MET A 312 -11.10 6.99 3.02
C MET A 312 -9.95 8.01 3.04
N TRP A 313 -8.70 7.56 3.13
CA TRP A 313 -7.54 8.47 3.04
C TRP A 313 -7.26 8.94 1.61
N LEU A 314 -7.63 8.14 0.61
CA LEU A 314 -7.46 8.47 -0.80
C LEU A 314 -8.37 9.62 -1.23
N GLU A 315 -9.58 9.72 -0.69
CA GLU A 315 -10.56 10.72 -1.08
C GLU A 315 -10.08 12.17 -0.91
N PRO A 316 -9.56 12.61 0.27
CA PRO A 316 -9.01 13.96 0.43
C PRO A 316 -7.83 14.26 -0.50
N ILE A 317 -6.96 13.28 -0.75
CA ILE A 317 -5.83 13.44 -1.68
C ILE A 317 -6.35 13.70 -3.10
N THR A 318 -7.37 12.95 -3.50
CA THR A 318 -8.01 13.09 -4.81
C THR A 318 -8.65 14.46 -4.98
N GLU A 319 -9.38 14.94 -3.97
CA GLU A 319 -10.02 16.25 -4.01
C GLU A 319 -9.00 17.39 -4.10
N GLU A 320 -7.91 17.32 -3.33
CA GLU A 320 -6.82 18.30 -3.39
C GLU A 320 -6.14 18.30 -4.76
N LEU A 321 -5.88 17.13 -5.34
CA LEU A 321 -5.30 17.00 -6.67
C LEU A 321 -6.23 17.58 -7.75
N VAL A 322 -7.52 17.25 -7.69
CA VAL A 322 -8.56 17.78 -8.58
C VAL A 322 -8.65 19.31 -8.48
N LYS A 323 -8.61 19.86 -7.25
CA LYS A 323 -8.59 21.30 -7.01
C LYS A 323 -7.41 21.96 -7.72
N VAL A 324 -6.21 21.43 -7.51
CA VAL A 324 -4.98 22.02 -8.09
C VAL A 324 -5.03 22.02 -9.61
N ILE A 325 -5.46 20.94 -10.24
CA ILE A 325 -5.55 20.86 -11.71
C ILE A 325 -6.65 21.78 -12.25
N ASN A 326 -7.83 21.82 -11.63
CA ASN A 326 -8.93 22.68 -12.06
C ASN A 326 -8.58 24.18 -11.93
N GLU A 327 -7.92 24.60 -10.84
CA GLU A 327 -7.60 26.01 -10.61
C GLU A 327 -6.42 26.50 -11.47
N ASN A 328 -5.45 25.66 -11.82
CA ASN A 328 -4.22 26.08 -12.49
C ASN A 328 -4.16 25.72 -13.98
N ILE A 329 -4.70 24.56 -14.39
CA ILE A 329 -4.64 24.06 -15.77
C ILE A 329 -5.94 24.33 -16.51
N ILE A 330 -7.06 23.85 -15.98
CA ILE A 330 -8.37 23.93 -16.65
C ILE A 330 -8.90 25.35 -16.60
N LYS A 331 -8.83 26.02 -15.46
CA LYS A 331 -9.25 27.42 -15.21
C LYS A 331 -10.70 27.74 -15.61
N ASP A 332 -11.53 26.72 -15.79
CA ASP A 332 -12.94 26.83 -16.16
C ASP A 332 -13.84 26.29 -15.06
N ARG A 333 -14.33 27.18 -14.19
CA ARG A 333 -15.18 26.83 -13.06
C ARG A 333 -16.54 26.24 -13.47
N LYS A 334 -17.06 26.61 -14.63
CA LYS A 334 -18.36 26.11 -15.11
C LYS A 334 -18.27 24.71 -15.70
N ASN A 335 -17.13 24.37 -16.27
CA ASN A 335 -16.86 23.08 -16.86
C ASN A 335 -15.69 22.39 -16.16
N SER A 336 -15.74 22.35 -14.81
CA SER A 336 -14.76 21.66 -14.00
C SER A 336 -14.76 20.13 -14.25
N VAL A 337 -13.69 19.47 -13.89
CA VAL A 337 -13.53 18.03 -14.09
C VAL A 337 -13.34 17.36 -12.74
N GLY A 338 -14.04 16.27 -12.52
CA GLY A 338 -13.87 15.39 -11.37
C GLY A 338 -13.01 14.20 -11.72
N LEU A 339 -12.25 13.72 -10.74
CA LEU A 339 -11.48 12.49 -10.78
C LEU A 339 -12.03 11.54 -9.71
N TYR A 340 -12.27 10.31 -10.09
CA TYR A 340 -12.76 9.28 -9.17
C TYR A 340 -11.90 8.03 -9.31
N TYR A 341 -11.18 7.67 -8.27
CA TYR A 341 -10.51 6.38 -8.20
C TYR A 341 -11.52 5.29 -7.88
N LEU A 342 -11.37 4.15 -8.54
CA LEU A 342 -12.24 3.00 -8.30
C LEU A 342 -11.94 2.39 -6.93
N PRO A 343 -12.98 2.06 -6.14
CA PRO A 343 -12.82 1.49 -4.80
C PRO A 343 -12.43 0.00 -4.86
N CYS A 344 -11.33 -0.32 -5.52
CA CYS A 344 -10.86 -1.69 -5.67
C CYS A 344 -9.38 -1.85 -5.36
N SER A 345 -9.01 -3.07 -4.97
CA SER A 345 -7.64 -3.53 -4.82
C SER A 345 -7.34 -4.65 -5.81
N TYR A 346 -6.08 -5.06 -5.92
CA TYR A 346 -5.73 -6.23 -6.73
C TYR A 346 -6.46 -7.50 -6.28
N ILE A 347 -6.76 -7.63 -4.98
CA ILE A 347 -7.45 -8.78 -4.41
C ILE A 347 -8.94 -8.76 -4.74
N THR A 348 -9.59 -7.60 -4.60
CA THR A 348 -11.04 -7.44 -4.82
C THR A 348 -11.42 -7.12 -6.25
N ARG A 349 -10.43 -6.97 -7.16
CA ARG A 349 -10.66 -6.55 -8.54
C ARG A 349 -11.64 -7.47 -9.28
N LYS A 350 -11.49 -8.78 -9.13
CA LYS A 350 -12.35 -9.77 -9.82
C LYS A 350 -13.83 -9.57 -9.46
N ASP A 351 -14.11 -9.44 -8.16
CA ASP A 351 -15.48 -9.27 -7.67
C ASP A 351 -16.07 -7.93 -8.09
N PHE A 352 -15.26 -6.85 -7.98
CA PHE A 352 -15.67 -5.52 -8.42
C PHE A 352 -15.93 -5.46 -9.92
N THR A 353 -15.08 -6.09 -10.74
CA THR A 353 -15.29 -6.19 -12.20
C THR A 353 -16.56 -6.97 -12.53
N SER A 354 -16.85 -8.06 -11.79
CA SER A 354 -18.09 -8.82 -11.97
C SER A 354 -19.32 -7.96 -11.65
N GLN A 355 -19.30 -7.21 -10.55
CA GLN A 355 -20.39 -6.30 -10.20
C GLN A 355 -20.62 -5.21 -11.27
N MET A 356 -19.54 -4.62 -11.80
CA MET A 356 -19.65 -3.61 -12.86
C MET A 356 -20.18 -4.21 -14.17
N LYS A 357 -19.77 -5.44 -14.51
CA LYS A 357 -20.30 -6.20 -15.63
C LYS A 357 -21.81 -6.45 -15.48
N ASP A 358 -22.23 -6.90 -14.31
CA ASP A 358 -23.63 -7.22 -14.05
C ASP A 358 -24.52 -5.98 -14.14
N LEU A 359 -24.06 -4.83 -13.58
CA LEU A 359 -24.73 -3.54 -13.73
C LEU A 359 -24.83 -3.11 -15.21
N TYR A 360 -23.79 -3.32 -16.00
CA TYR A 360 -23.79 -2.98 -17.42
C TYR A 360 -24.75 -3.88 -18.19
N LEU A 361 -24.74 -5.18 -17.96
CA LEU A 361 -25.65 -6.15 -18.62
C LEU A 361 -27.13 -5.90 -18.25
N GLN A 362 -27.40 -5.38 -17.03
CA GLN A 362 -28.74 -4.95 -16.63
C GLN A 362 -29.18 -3.62 -17.27
N GLY A 363 -28.36 -2.99 -18.12
CA GLY A 363 -28.65 -1.73 -18.78
C GLY A 363 -28.55 -0.49 -17.88
N LYS A 364 -27.99 -0.62 -16.68
CA LYS A 364 -27.87 0.48 -15.69
C LYS A 364 -26.42 0.91 -15.42
N GLY A 365 -25.45 0.16 -15.94
CA GLY A 365 -24.04 0.40 -15.72
C GLY A 365 -23.38 1.24 -16.81
N SER A 366 -22.18 1.74 -16.50
CA SER A 366 -21.31 2.46 -17.44
C SER A 366 -20.29 1.52 -18.05
N LEU A 367 -20.21 1.45 -19.39
CA LEU A 367 -19.18 0.70 -20.10
C LEU A 367 -17.76 1.15 -19.69
N ARG A 368 -17.55 2.47 -19.55
CA ARG A 368 -16.27 3.05 -19.13
C ARG A 368 -15.87 2.59 -17.72
N ALA A 369 -16.81 2.57 -16.78
CA ALA A 369 -16.57 2.08 -15.42
C ALA A 369 -16.23 0.58 -15.41
N TRP A 370 -16.92 -0.22 -16.22
CA TRP A 370 -16.60 -1.64 -16.35
C TRP A 370 -15.21 -1.86 -16.94
N ILE A 371 -14.85 -1.19 -18.04
CA ILE A 371 -13.50 -1.28 -18.63
C ILE A 371 -12.44 -0.85 -17.60
N SER A 372 -12.63 0.29 -16.92
CA SER A 372 -11.68 0.75 -15.90
C SER A 372 -11.52 -0.24 -14.74
N SER A 373 -12.58 -0.99 -14.40
CA SER A 373 -12.52 -1.99 -13.33
C SER A 373 -11.63 -3.19 -13.66
N THR A 374 -11.41 -3.47 -14.95
CA THR A 374 -10.46 -4.51 -15.40
C THR A 374 -8.99 -4.09 -15.26
N GLY A 375 -8.74 -2.79 -15.06
CA GLY A 375 -7.41 -2.19 -14.95
C GLY A 375 -6.92 -1.50 -16.22
N PHE A 376 -7.71 -1.54 -17.29
CA PHE A 376 -7.42 -0.75 -18.50
C PHE A 376 -7.88 0.71 -18.34
N ASN A 377 -7.15 1.62 -18.95
CA ASN A 377 -7.67 2.98 -19.13
C ASN A 377 -8.84 2.93 -20.10
N ALA A 378 -10.03 3.36 -19.64
CA ALA A 378 -11.26 3.26 -20.42
C ALA A 378 -11.19 4.04 -21.74
N ASP A 379 -10.51 5.19 -21.75
CA ASP A 379 -10.42 6.01 -22.96
C ASP A 379 -9.47 5.40 -23.99
N ALA A 380 -8.35 4.83 -23.52
CA ALA A 380 -7.43 4.10 -24.40
C ALA A 380 -8.10 2.84 -25.00
N TYR A 381 -8.88 2.13 -24.20
CA TYR A 381 -9.61 0.95 -24.68
C TYR A 381 -10.68 1.31 -25.73
N ILE A 382 -11.42 2.39 -25.48
CA ILE A 382 -12.43 2.88 -26.46
C ILE A 382 -11.75 3.35 -27.76
N GLN A 383 -10.60 4.02 -27.68
CA GLN A 383 -9.82 4.38 -28.87
C GLN A 383 -9.36 3.15 -29.66
N LEU A 384 -8.95 2.08 -28.98
CA LEU A 384 -8.64 0.81 -29.66
C LEU A 384 -9.87 0.24 -30.37
N MET A 385 -11.03 0.26 -29.73
CA MET A 385 -12.30 -0.19 -30.36
C MET A 385 -12.65 0.67 -31.58
N ASP A 386 -12.47 1.99 -31.49
CA ASP A 386 -12.72 2.90 -32.62
C ASP A 386 -11.77 2.58 -33.79
N MET A 387 -10.47 2.34 -33.53
CA MET A 387 -9.50 1.92 -34.54
C MET A 387 -9.85 0.55 -35.17
N GLU A 388 -10.30 -0.41 -34.36
CA GLU A 388 -10.73 -1.73 -34.83
C GLU A 388 -11.95 -1.60 -35.78
N ILE A 389 -12.89 -0.70 -35.48
CA ILE A 389 -14.06 -0.42 -36.32
C ILE A 389 -13.60 0.26 -37.63
N GLU A 390 -12.73 1.26 -37.58
CA GLU A 390 -12.18 1.94 -38.74
C GLU A 390 -11.43 0.97 -39.67
N GLU A 391 -10.66 0.06 -39.12
CA GLU A 391 -9.90 -0.96 -39.85
C GLU A 391 -10.76 -2.15 -40.31
N ARG A 392 -12.04 -2.18 -39.99
CA ARG A 392 -12.98 -3.29 -40.25
C ARG A 392 -12.42 -4.63 -39.78
N PHE A 393 -11.99 -4.66 -38.51
CA PHE A 393 -11.34 -5.83 -37.92
C PHE A 393 -12.26 -7.07 -37.97
N ASP A 394 -13.56 -6.90 -37.76
CA ASP A 394 -14.56 -7.95 -37.81
C ASP A 394 -14.69 -8.60 -39.21
N GLU A 395 -14.43 -7.87 -40.28
CA GLU A 395 -14.41 -8.38 -41.64
C GLU A 395 -13.10 -9.11 -41.97
N LYS A 396 -11.97 -8.58 -41.52
CA LYS A 396 -10.62 -9.16 -41.74
C LYS A 396 -10.36 -10.40 -40.92
N TYR A 397 -10.76 -10.37 -39.65
CA TYR A 397 -10.49 -11.41 -38.66
C TYR A 397 -11.80 -12.02 -38.15
N LYS A 398 -12.51 -12.72 -39.03
CA LYS A 398 -13.75 -13.41 -38.65
C LYS A 398 -13.46 -14.40 -37.52
N PRO A 399 -14.19 -14.35 -36.41
CA PRO A 399 -14.03 -15.35 -35.36
C PRO A 399 -14.28 -16.75 -35.92
N HIS A 400 -13.48 -17.72 -35.47
CA HIS A 400 -13.70 -19.10 -35.81
C HIS A 400 -15.12 -19.51 -35.42
N PRO A 401 -15.85 -20.25 -36.30
CA PRO A 401 -17.19 -20.70 -35.97
C PRO A 401 -17.11 -21.60 -34.73
N THR A 402 -17.78 -21.17 -33.65
CA THR A 402 -17.95 -21.97 -32.45
C THR A 402 -19.23 -22.75 -32.55
N SER A 403 -19.40 -23.84 -31.76
CA SER A 403 -20.64 -24.59 -31.70
C SER A 403 -21.89 -23.75 -31.48
N PHE A 404 -21.75 -22.61 -30.76
CA PHE A 404 -22.84 -21.62 -30.58
C PHE A 404 -23.13 -20.79 -31.82
N THR A 405 -22.12 -20.40 -32.59
CA THR A 405 -22.28 -19.64 -33.83
C THR A 405 -22.78 -20.49 -34.99
N ILE A 406 -22.46 -21.77 -35.01
CA ILE A 406 -22.97 -22.74 -35.99
C ILE A 406 -24.47 -22.93 -35.76
N SER A 407 -24.91 -23.09 -34.51
CA SER A 407 -26.33 -23.26 -34.18
C SER A 407 -27.20 -22.04 -34.54
N ALA A 408 -26.64 -20.82 -34.56
CA ALA A 408 -27.39 -19.64 -34.93
C ALA A 408 -27.56 -19.46 -36.46
N LYS A 409 -26.65 -19.98 -37.29
CA LYS A 409 -26.71 -19.92 -38.75
C LYS A 409 -27.55 -21.02 -39.36
N ASP A 410 -27.55 -22.21 -38.75
CA ASP A 410 -28.30 -23.34 -39.28
C ASP A 410 -29.82 -23.28 -39.02
N ASN A 411 -30.28 -22.34 -38.18
CA ASN A 411 -31.70 -22.16 -37.87
C ASN A 411 -32.50 -21.44 -38.95
N VAL A 412 -31.87 -20.99 -40.05
CA VAL A 412 -32.60 -20.32 -41.14
C VAL A 412 -33.05 -21.27 -42.25
N ASP A 413 -32.39 -22.41 -42.42
CA ASP A 413 -32.72 -23.33 -43.55
C ASP A 413 -32.85 -24.85 -43.19
N ASN A 414 -32.58 -25.25 -41.96
CA ASN A 414 -32.82 -26.64 -41.57
C ASN A 414 -33.81 -26.71 -40.42
N LYS A 415 -34.93 -27.39 -40.64
CA LYS A 415 -35.79 -27.89 -39.57
C LYS A 415 -34.92 -28.76 -38.65
N GLY A 416 -34.31 -28.13 -37.61
CA GLY A 416 -33.56 -28.82 -36.59
C GLY A 416 -34.47 -29.71 -35.79
N GLY A 417 -34.58 -30.91 -36.23
CA GLY A 417 -35.24 -32.00 -35.53
C GLY A 417 -34.34 -33.23 -35.59
N ARG A 418 -34.40 -34.05 -34.57
CA ARG A 418 -33.84 -35.39 -34.55
C ARG A 418 -34.22 -36.10 -35.86
N PRO A 419 -33.30 -36.80 -36.56
CA PRO A 419 -33.63 -37.51 -37.80
C PRO A 419 -34.90 -38.32 -37.62
N GLU A 420 -35.85 -38.21 -38.55
CA GLU A 420 -37.09 -38.96 -38.49
C GLU A 420 -36.76 -40.45 -38.52
N ASN A 421 -36.99 -41.12 -37.43
CA ASN A 421 -36.90 -42.55 -37.36
C ASN A 421 -38.24 -43.14 -37.86
N ASN A 422 -38.23 -43.67 -39.06
CA ASN A 422 -39.44 -44.27 -39.70
C ASN A 422 -39.95 -45.49 -38.99
N ASN A 423 -39.13 -46.12 -38.12
CA ASN A 423 -39.52 -47.28 -37.30
C ASN A 423 -39.20 -47.02 -35.81
N PRO A 424 -40.05 -46.31 -35.11
CA PRO A 424 -39.82 -46.07 -33.69
C PRO A 424 -40.03 -47.29 -32.84
N THR A 425 -39.03 -47.74 -32.12
CA THR A 425 -39.08 -48.89 -31.23
C THR A 425 -39.41 -48.54 -29.77
N SER A 426 -39.44 -47.26 -29.40
CA SER A 426 -39.76 -46.80 -28.04
C SER A 426 -41.17 -46.18 -27.95
N THR A 427 -41.90 -46.53 -26.90
CA THR A 427 -43.28 -46.11 -26.65
C THR A 427 -43.41 -44.55 -26.62
N SER A 428 -42.42 -43.85 -26.11
CA SER A 428 -42.40 -42.38 -26.07
C SER A 428 -42.28 -41.74 -27.48
N THR A 429 -41.58 -42.37 -28.41
CA THR A 429 -41.43 -41.89 -29.78
C THR A 429 -42.71 -42.16 -30.59
N ILE A 430 -43.45 -43.26 -30.31
CA ILE A 430 -44.72 -43.58 -30.91
C ILE A 430 -45.80 -42.57 -30.46
N VAL A 431 -45.85 -42.23 -29.19
CA VAL A 431 -46.82 -41.25 -28.64
C VAL A 431 -46.60 -39.84 -29.20
N SER A 432 -45.33 -39.39 -29.34
CA SER A 432 -45.02 -38.07 -29.91
C SER A 432 -45.36 -37.94 -31.41
N LYS A 433 -45.40 -39.04 -32.16
CA LYS A 433 -45.88 -39.06 -33.56
C LYS A 433 -47.40 -39.06 -33.71
N SER A 434 -48.13 -39.50 -32.68
CA SER A 434 -49.60 -39.58 -32.70
C SER A 434 -50.27 -38.26 -32.25
N ASN A 435 -49.55 -37.40 -31.55
CA ASN A 435 -50.09 -36.14 -31.08
C ASN A 435 -49.71 -34.98 -32.04
N ASN A 436 -50.68 -34.19 -32.45
CA ASN A 436 -50.47 -32.97 -33.18
C ASN A 436 -49.60 -32.03 -32.32
N ALA A 437 -48.69 -31.28 -32.98
CA ALA A 437 -47.72 -30.42 -32.32
C ALA A 437 -48.28 -29.33 -31.39
N ASN A 438 -49.62 -29.18 -31.33
CA ASN A 438 -50.30 -28.19 -30.50
C ASN A 438 -50.78 -28.74 -29.16
N ASP A 439 -50.63 -30.06 -28.88
CA ASP A 439 -51.10 -30.69 -27.63
C ASP A 439 -49.94 -31.20 -26.76
N MET A 440 -48.75 -30.58 -26.81
CA MET A 440 -47.69 -30.90 -25.85
C MET A 440 -48.01 -30.25 -24.49
N PRO A 441 -48.12 -31.06 -23.40
CA PRO A 441 -48.25 -30.49 -22.07
C PRO A 441 -47.00 -29.70 -21.72
N SER A 442 -47.21 -28.53 -21.12
CA SER A 442 -46.18 -27.68 -20.61
C SER A 442 -45.28 -28.41 -19.59
N PRO A 443 -43.97 -28.19 -19.52
CA PRO A 443 -43.09 -28.77 -18.53
C PRO A 443 -43.51 -28.59 -17.07
N SER A 444 -44.49 -27.70 -16.79
CA SER A 444 -45.04 -27.47 -15.46
C SER A 444 -46.04 -28.53 -14.99
N ASP A 445 -46.50 -29.41 -15.84
CA ASP A 445 -47.54 -30.40 -15.50
C ASP A 445 -46.97 -31.81 -15.15
N SER A 446 -45.66 -31.99 -15.09
CA SER A 446 -45.03 -33.21 -14.56
C SER A 446 -44.79 -33.07 -13.05
N LYS A 447 -45.68 -33.66 -12.26
CA LYS A 447 -45.39 -33.98 -10.87
C LYS A 447 -44.35 -35.08 -10.76
#